data_21f3c9b5ee24852d0a53d0aec4e733c3
#
_entry.id   21f3c9b5ee24852d0a53d0aec4e733c3
#
_cell.length_a   1.000
_cell.length_b   1.000
_cell.length_c   1.000
_cell.angle_alpha   90.00
_cell.angle_beta   90.00
_cell.angle_gamma   90.00
#
_symmetry.space_group_name_H-M   'P 1'
#
loop_
_entity.id
_entity.type
_entity.pdbx_description
1 polymer ?
#
loop_
_entity_poly.entity_id
_entity_poly.type
_entity_poly.pdbx_seq_one_letter_code
_entity_poly.pdbx_strand_id
1 'polypeptide(L)'
;ALYEGVNRCNQAIRILKGSDYDKKETRIAEMRFLRAHFYFNLKIIYNQIPYFDESVSDPSAFASISNKEYTSDQLWEKILNDFKAAYEGLPDSQPDVARPCKMTARAYMAKVYLFQGKWQECATATDEVINSGKYQLLPDFRNIFLPENDNCPEILFSVQASINDGSPNNYNGNPGDRLLPPGGPYPNYGFLRPSQNLVNAYKTDSNGLPLEDGIDVSKNDYVDTRLDHTVARPGIMFLDVQLYDWTPREATVYGPYSPKKRIVSKNSSYYLAIWPYVNALNVYIIRYADVLLWRAEAAIELGDLTTGLKYINQVRERAMNSQTVKTADGTSDAAKYRIGLYPSFSDKEEAIRALRTERRLEFALEGERFFDLVRWGIASDVMNTYFEHEKTFRSHLQNARFIKGTHE
;
A
#
# COMPACT_ATOMS: atom_id res chain seq x y z
N ALA A 1 19.73 -0.29 4.87
CA ALA A 1 19.03 -1.08 3.82
C ALA A 1 18.80 -0.31 2.53
N LEU A 2 18.06 0.84 2.51
CA LEU A 2 17.73 1.54 1.24
C LEU A 2 18.97 2.03 0.49
N TYR A 3 19.92 2.68 1.16
CA TYR A 3 21.20 3.10 0.52
C TYR A 3 22.08 1.91 0.10
N GLU A 4 21.97 0.79 0.77
CA GLU A 4 22.62 -0.44 0.31
C GLU A 4 22.05 -0.89 -1.04
N GLY A 5 20.70 -0.82 -1.19
CA GLY A 5 20.05 -1.07 -2.48
C GLY A 5 20.53 -0.12 -3.57
N VAL A 6 20.62 1.19 -3.28
CA VAL A 6 21.19 2.19 -4.20
C VAL A 6 22.61 1.81 -4.63
N ASN A 7 23.48 1.48 -3.67
CA ASN A 7 24.87 1.13 -3.96
C ASN A 7 24.97 -0.14 -4.82
N ARG A 8 24.19 -1.17 -4.54
CA ARG A 8 24.13 -2.39 -5.36
C ARG A 8 23.68 -2.11 -6.79
N CYS A 9 22.67 -1.23 -6.97
CA CYS A 9 22.26 -0.79 -8.31
C CYS A 9 23.40 -0.06 -9.04
N ASN A 10 24.10 0.85 -8.36
CA ASN A 10 25.21 1.59 -8.94
C ASN A 10 26.37 0.65 -9.33
N GLN A 11 26.72 -0.32 -8.50
CA GLN A 11 27.74 -1.32 -8.81
C GLN A 11 27.34 -2.15 -10.03
N ALA A 12 26.08 -2.64 -10.07
CA ALA A 12 25.59 -3.42 -11.20
C ALA A 12 25.62 -2.62 -12.51
N ILE A 13 25.20 -1.34 -12.48
CA ILE A 13 25.26 -0.47 -13.67
C ILE A 13 26.71 -0.31 -14.17
N ARG A 14 27.68 -0.08 -13.27
CA ARG A 14 29.12 0.03 -13.66
C ARG A 14 29.60 -1.24 -14.33
N ILE A 15 29.34 -2.40 -13.75
CA ILE A 15 29.74 -3.71 -14.29
C ILE A 15 29.10 -3.94 -15.66
N LEU A 16 27.80 -3.69 -15.79
CA LEU A 16 27.07 -3.90 -17.04
C LEU A 16 27.56 -2.97 -18.15
N LYS A 17 27.85 -1.70 -17.86
CA LYS A 17 28.43 -0.75 -18.84
C LYS A 17 29.77 -1.22 -19.41
N GLY A 18 30.57 -1.90 -18.62
CA GLY A 18 31.87 -2.45 -19.03
C GLY A 18 31.83 -3.87 -19.61
N SER A 19 30.62 -4.47 -19.76
CA SER A 19 30.47 -5.86 -20.19
C SER A 19 29.99 -5.97 -21.64
N ASP A 20 30.20 -7.15 -22.24
CA ASP A 20 29.65 -7.53 -23.55
C ASP A 20 28.35 -8.34 -23.42
N TYR A 21 27.65 -8.25 -22.28
CA TYR A 21 26.43 -9.01 -22.04
C TYR A 21 25.30 -8.53 -22.96
N ASP A 22 24.72 -9.45 -23.73
CA ASP A 22 23.72 -9.14 -24.78
C ASP A 22 22.50 -8.34 -24.28
N LYS A 23 22.07 -8.60 -23.03
CA LYS A 23 20.90 -7.94 -22.44
C LYS A 23 21.28 -6.80 -21.51
N LYS A 24 22.50 -6.26 -21.61
CA LYS A 24 23.00 -5.25 -20.67
C LYS A 24 22.11 -4.02 -20.57
N GLU A 25 21.56 -3.54 -21.67
CA GLU A 25 20.72 -2.33 -21.67
C GLU A 25 19.43 -2.54 -20.88
N THR A 26 18.77 -3.69 -21.08
CA THR A 26 17.58 -4.06 -20.27
C THR A 26 17.93 -4.19 -18.79
N ARG A 27 19.09 -4.79 -18.45
CA ARG A 27 19.53 -4.91 -17.05
C ARG A 27 19.92 -3.57 -16.44
N ILE A 28 20.51 -2.67 -17.20
CA ILE A 28 20.77 -1.28 -16.76
C ILE A 28 19.43 -0.57 -16.48
N ALA A 29 18.44 -0.73 -17.36
CA ALA A 29 17.11 -0.17 -17.15
C ALA A 29 16.43 -0.71 -15.87
N GLU A 30 16.55 -2.01 -15.58
CA GLU A 30 16.09 -2.61 -14.31
C GLU A 30 16.82 -2.02 -13.10
N MET A 31 18.13 -1.84 -13.18
CA MET A 31 18.89 -1.26 -12.06
C MET A 31 18.55 0.20 -11.83
N ARG A 32 18.30 0.98 -12.89
CA ARG A 32 17.78 2.35 -12.77
C ARG A 32 16.40 2.37 -12.14
N PHE A 33 15.50 1.48 -12.56
CA PHE A 33 14.19 1.33 -11.93
C PHE A 33 14.30 1.06 -10.41
N LEU A 34 15.14 0.10 -10.02
CA LEU A 34 15.32 -0.24 -8.61
C LEU A 34 16.01 0.89 -7.83
N ARG A 35 17.00 1.57 -8.42
CA ARG A 35 17.62 2.74 -7.80
C ARG A 35 16.61 3.86 -7.55
N ALA A 36 15.78 4.15 -8.53
CA ALA A 36 14.70 5.13 -8.41
C ALA A 36 13.69 4.72 -7.33
N HIS A 37 13.33 3.43 -7.23
CA HIS A 37 12.49 2.89 -6.17
C HIS A 37 13.10 3.15 -4.78
N PHE A 38 14.38 2.87 -4.58
CA PHE A 38 15.04 3.12 -3.30
C PHE A 38 15.12 4.61 -2.99
N TYR A 39 15.46 5.45 -3.95
CA TYR A 39 15.49 6.90 -3.77
C TYR A 39 14.10 7.50 -3.56
N PHE A 40 13.07 6.99 -4.21
CA PHE A 40 11.69 7.41 -3.94
C PHE A 40 11.32 7.17 -2.48
N ASN A 41 11.60 5.97 -1.95
CA ASN A 41 11.33 5.66 -0.54
C ASN A 41 12.16 6.54 0.42
N LEU A 42 13.45 6.75 0.13
CA LEU A 42 14.29 7.68 0.90
C LEU A 42 13.70 9.08 0.90
N LYS A 43 13.27 9.57 -0.27
CA LYS A 43 12.71 10.91 -0.45
C LYS A 43 11.41 11.14 0.34
N ILE A 44 10.47 10.19 0.29
CA ILE A 44 9.19 10.34 1.01
C ILE A 44 9.33 10.17 2.53
N ILE A 45 10.36 9.45 3.01
CA ILE A 45 10.62 9.24 4.44
C ILE A 45 11.42 10.41 5.04
N TYR A 46 12.49 10.87 4.35
CA TYR A 46 13.47 11.80 4.92
C TYR A 46 13.48 13.17 4.25
N ASN A 47 12.75 13.37 3.16
CA ASN A 47 12.63 14.58 2.35
C ASN A 47 13.97 15.05 1.75
N GLN A 48 14.96 15.45 2.56
CA GLN A 48 16.30 15.84 2.10
C GLN A 48 17.28 14.70 2.32
N ILE A 49 17.87 14.22 1.23
CA ILE A 49 18.69 13.01 1.20
C ILE A 49 19.99 13.23 0.41
N PRO A 50 21.11 12.63 0.80
CA PRO A 50 22.27 12.51 -0.06
C PRO A 50 21.92 11.75 -1.33
N TYR A 51 22.34 12.25 -2.50
CA TYR A 51 22.16 11.58 -3.78
C TYR A 51 23.49 11.28 -4.43
N PHE A 52 23.67 10.05 -4.90
CA PHE A 52 24.81 9.62 -5.67
C PHE A 52 24.40 8.53 -6.66
N ASP A 53 25.05 8.49 -7.81
CA ASP A 53 24.82 7.52 -8.87
C ASP A 53 26.08 6.67 -9.13
N GLU A 54 26.09 5.94 -10.24
CA GLU A 54 27.18 5.04 -10.61
C GLU A 54 28.51 5.75 -10.91
N SER A 55 28.55 7.07 -11.00
CA SER A 55 29.79 7.84 -11.19
C SER A 55 30.64 7.88 -9.91
N VAL A 56 30.01 7.75 -8.74
CA VAL A 56 30.71 7.71 -7.46
C VAL A 56 31.09 6.27 -7.15
N SER A 57 32.37 5.93 -7.36
CA SER A 57 32.88 4.57 -7.18
C SER A 57 33.65 4.34 -5.87
N ASP A 58 34.15 5.41 -5.26
CA ASP A 58 34.91 5.34 -4.00
C ASP A 58 33.95 5.38 -2.78
N PRO A 59 33.89 4.32 -1.96
CA PRO A 59 33.08 4.31 -0.77
C PRO A 59 33.41 5.43 0.24
N SER A 60 34.65 5.92 0.27
CA SER A 60 35.07 7.00 1.17
C SER A 60 34.41 8.33 0.82
N ALA A 61 34.03 8.53 -0.45
CA ALA A 61 33.35 9.73 -0.92
C ALA A 61 31.92 9.84 -0.39
N PHE A 62 31.25 8.73 -0.02
CA PHE A 62 29.84 8.76 0.42
C PHE A 62 29.65 9.57 1.70
N ALA A 63 30.63 9.56 2.62
CA ALA A 63 30.54 10.29 3.88
C ALA A 63 30.58 11.82 3.68
N SER A 64 31.08 12.31 2.55
CA SER A 64 31.19 13.74 2.24
C SER A 64 30.00 14.29 1.44
N ILE A 65 29.08 13.42 0.94
CA ILE A 65 27.92 13.86 0.16
C ILE A 65 26.87 14.46 1.10
N SER A 66 26.60 15.75 0.91
CA SER A 66 25.62 16.46 1.73
C SER A 66 24.19 16.13 1.31
N ASN A 67 23.29 16.05 2.29
CA ASN A 67 21.84 16.00 2.01
C ASN A 67 21.29 17.36 1.55
N LYS A 68 22.08 18.42 1.59
CA LYS A 68 21.72 19.78 1.13
C LYS A 68 22.29 20.11 -0.26
N GLU A 69 22.91 19.14 -0.94
CA GLU A 69 23.52 19.36 -2.27
C GLU A 69 22.46 19.65 -3.35
N TYR A 70 21.30 19.01 -3.24
CA TYR A 70 20.20 19.17 -4.19
C TYR A 70 18.96 19.71 -3.52
N THR A 71 18.23 20.57 -4.23
CA THR A 71 16.88 20.99 -3.79
C THR A 71 15.90 19.82 -3.86
N SER A 72 14.74 19.97 -3.24
CA SER A 72 13.67 18.97 -3.31
C SER A 72 13.27 18.64 -4.75
N ASP A 73 13.15 19.67 -5.62
CA ASP A 73 12.75 19.50 -7.00
C ASP A 73 13.85 18.79 -7.83
N GLN A 74 15.12 19.11 -7.59
CA GLN A 74 16.25 18.42 -8.22
C GLN A 74 16.32 16.95 -7.83
N LEU A 75 16.02 16.61 -6.56
CA LEU A 75 15.95 15.21 -6.12
C LEU A 75 14.80 14.47 -6.83
N TRP A 76 13.63 15.08 -6.93
CA TRP A 76 12.51 14.51 -7.67
C TRP A 76 12.83 14.31 -9.16
N GLU A 77 13.53 15.27 -9.77
CA GLU A 77 13.95 15.16 -11.16
C GLU A 77 14.93 13.98 -11.38
N LYS A 78 15.92 13.81 -10.49
CA LYS A 78 16.86 12.69 -10.54
C LYS A 78 16.15 11.33 -10.42
N ILE A 79 15.20 11.21 -9.50
CA ILE A 79 14.38 10.01 -9.34
C ILE A 79 13.55 9.74 -10.61
N LEU A 80 12.91 10.78 -11.12
CA LEU A 80 12.09 10.69 -12.33
C LEU A 80 12.91 10.32 -13.57
N ASN A 81 14.12 10.83 -13.69
CA ASN A 81 15.00 10.53 -14.82
C ASN A 81 15.43 9.05 -14.86
N ASP A 82 15.64 8.43 -13.71
CA ASP A 82 15.89 6.99 -13.65
C ASP A 82 14.64 6.17 -14.04
N PHE A 83 13.42 6.58 -13.60
CA PHE A 83 12.21 5.92 -14.05
C PHE A 83 11.90 6.15 -15.54
N LYS A 84 12.21 7.31 -16.11
CA LYS A 84 12.12 7.57 -17.55
C LYS A 84 13.05 6.65 -18.34
N ALA A 85 14.32 6.57 -17.93
CA ALA A 85 15.28 5.68 -18.56
C ALA A 85 14.86 4.19 -18.43
N ALA A 86 14.23 3.82 -17.32
CA ALA A 86 13.64 2.49 -17.16
C ALA A 86 12.45 2.29 -18.11
N TYR A 87 11.55 3.26 -18.20
CA TYR A 87 10.41 3.20 -19.13
C TYR A 87 10.84 3.02 -20.58
N GLU A 88 11.92 3.69 -21.00
CA GLU A 88 12.47 3.60 -22.35
C GLU A 88 13.19 2.27 -22.61
N GLY A 89 13.93 1.74 -21.62
CA GLY A 89 14.79 0.57 -21.78
C GLY A 89 14.18 -0.77 -21.37
N LEU A 90 13.05 -0.77 -20.66
CA LEU A 90 12.38 -2.01 -20.25
C LEU A 90 11.43 -2.53 -21.34
N PRO A 91 11.37 -3.87 -21.51
CA PRO A 91 10.41 -4.48 -22.43
C PRO A 91 8.98 -4.43 -21.87
N ASP A 92 8.01 -4.67 -22.73
CA ASP A 92 6.59 -4.72 -22.38
C ASP A 92 6.21 -5.88 -21.45
N SER A 93 6.98 -6.97 -21.49
CA SER A 93 6.83 -8.15 -20.62
C SER A 93 8.19 -8.81 -20.41
N GLN A 94 8.32 -9.55 -19.33
CA GLN A 94 9.51 -10.35 -19.04
C GLN A 94 9.11 -11.77 -18.62
N PRO A 95 9.93 -12.78 -18.92
CA PRO A 95 9.65 -14.17 -18.52
C PRO A 95 9.61 -14.35 -16.99
N ASP A 96 10.39 -13.59 -16.28
CA ASP A 96 10.46 -13.59 -14.81
C ASP A 96 9.52 -12.50 -14.27
N VAL A 97 8.45 -12.92 -13.62
CA VAL A 97 7.39 -12.04 -13.09
C VAL A 97 7.87 -11.07 -12.01
N ALA A 98 9.01 -11.34 -11.37
CA ALA A 98 9.61 -10.46 -10.39
C ALA A 98 10.23 -9.20 -11.01
N ARG A 99 10.48 -9.21 -12.32
CA ARG A 99 11.18 -8.13 -13.01
C ARG A 99 10.24 -7.02 -13.45
N PRO A 100 10.64 -5.74 -13.27
CA PRO A 100 9.81 -4.64 -13.72
C PRO A 100 9.70 -4.62 -15.25
N CYS A 101 8.55 -4.20 -15.73
CA CYS A 101 8.24 -4.00 -17.14
C CYS A 101 8.04 -2.52 -17.44
N LYS A 102 7.93 -2.17 -18.72
CA LYS A 102 7.71 -0.80 -19.18
C LYS A 102 6.56 -0.10 -18.43
N MET A 103 5.40 -0.73 -18.34
CA MET A 103 4.24 -0.15 -17.66
C MET A 103 4.42 -0.06 -16.13
N THR A 104 5.24 -0.90 -15.52
CA THR A 104 5.62 -0.76 -14.10
C THR A 104 6.39 0.54 -13.87
N ALA A 105 7.35 0.85 -14.76
CA ALA A 105 8.09 2.11 -14.70
C ALA A 105 7.16 3.32 -14.93
N ARG A 106 6.20 3.20 -15.86
CA ARG A 106 5.21 4.25 -16.13
C ARG A 106 4.32 4.53 -14.94
N ALA A 107 3.86 3.48 -14.24
CA ALA A 107 3.10 3.62 -13.00
C ALA A 107 3.89 4.32 -11.89
N TYR A 108 5.19 4.03 -11.77
CA TYR A 108 6.05 4.75 -10.83
C TYR A 108 6.24 6.23 -11.20
N MET A 109 6.37 6.56 -12.50
CA MET A 109 6.37 7.96 -12.93
C MET A 109 5.08 8.67 -12.51
N ALA A 110 3.91 8.02 -12.66
CA ALA A 110 2.65 8.55 -12.18
C ALA A 110 2.68 8.79 -10.66
N LYS A 111 3.20 7.85 -9.86
CA LYS A 111 3.38 8.00 -8.41
C LYS A 111 4.28 9.19 -8.07
N VAL A 112 5.38 9.38 -8.79
CA VAL A 112 6.29 10.54 -8.62
C VAL A 112 5.56 11.86 -8.92
N TYR A 113 4.83 11.93 -10.02
CA TYR A 113 4.04 13.12 -10.39
C TYR A 113 2.95 13.43 -9.35
N LEU A 114 2.26 12.40 -8.85
CA LEU A 114 1.28 12.51 -7.77
C LEU A 114 1.88 13.18 -6.52
N PHE A 115 3.06 12.74 -6.08
CA PHE A 115 3.76 13.30 -4.92
C PHE A 115 4.25 14.74 -5.13
N GLN A 116 4.40 15.17 -6.37
CA GLN A 116 4.75 16.54 -6.73
C GLN A 116 3.55 17.44 -7.02
N GLY A 117 2.32 16.92 -7.02
CA GLY A 117 1.13 17.66 -7.45
C GLY A 117 1.11 18.00 -8.95
N LYS A 118 1.88 17.27 -9.77
CA LYS A 118 1.92 17.43 -11.23
C LYS A 118 0.76 16.65 -11.85
N TRP A 119 -0.43 17.21 -11.74
CA TRP A 119 -1.68 16.52 -12.01
C TRP A 119 -1.86 16.12 -13.46
N GLN A 120 -1.46 16.98 -14.41
CA GLN A 120 -1.58 16.67 -15.84
C GLN A 120 -0.65 15.51 -16.24
N GLU A 121 0.58 15.53 -15.77
CA GLU A 121 1.55 14.47 -16.02
C GLU A 121 1.14 13.15 -15.33
N CYS A 122 0.58 13.25 -14.13
CA CYS A 122 0.02 12.09 -13.42
C CYS A 122 -1.15 11.49 -14.20
N ALA A 123 -2.09 12.31 -14.68
CA ALA A 123 -3.22 11.87 -15.51
C ALA A 123 -2.73 11.17 -16.77
N THR A 124 -1.81 11.77 -17.51
CA THR A 124 -1.24 11.19 -18.75
C THR A 124 -0.57 9.85 -18.47
N ALA A 125 0.23 9.75 -17.39
CA ALA A 125 0.95 8.53 -17.06
C ALA A 125 0.00 7.40 -16.61
N THR A 126 -1.02 7.73 -15.82
CA THR A 126 -2.04 6.76 -15.39
C THR A 126 -2.92 6.30 -16.55
N ASP A 127 -3.30 7.21 -17.47
CA ASP A 127 -4.08 6.86 -18.66
C ASP A 127 -3.31 5.86 -19.56
N GLU A 128 -1.99 6.02 -19.73
CA GLU A 128 -1.20 5.05 -20.50
C GLU A 128 -1.22 3.65 -19.85
N VAL A 129 -1.09 3.58 -18.52
CA VAL A 129 -1.15 2.30 -17.80
C VAL A 129 -2.54 1.66 -17.94
N ILE A 130 -3.61 2.45 -17.76
CA ILE A 130 -5.00 1.99 -17.87
C ILE A 130 -5.29 1.51 -19.29
N ASN A 131 -4.94 2.32 -20.30
CA ASN A 131 -5.22 2.01 -21.71
C ASN A 131 -4.32 0.90 -22.29
N SER A 132 -3.26 0.50 -21.56
CA SER A 132 -2.45 -0.65 -21.97
C SER A 132 -3.24 -1.96 -22.00
N GLY A 133 -4.36 -2.04 -21.27
CA GLY A 133 -5.19 -3.23 -21.15
C GLY A 133 -4.53 -4.42 -20.43
N LYS A 134 -3.34 -4.21 -19.84
CA LYS A 134 -2.56 -5.26 -19.19
C LYS A 134 -3.01 -5.55 -17.76
N TYR A 135 -3.71 -4.60 -17.15
CA TYR A 135 -4.07 -4.64 -15.72
C TYR A 135 -5.58 -4.51 -15.55
N GLN A 136 -6.08 -5.17 -14.52
CA GLN A 136 -7.49 -5.10 -14.14
C GLN A 136 -7.67 -5.39 -12.65
N LEU A 137 -8.74 -4.89 -12.04
CA LEU A 137 -9.12 -5.28 -10.69
C LEU A 137 -9.54 -6.74 -10.67
N LEU A 138 -9.13 -7.50 -9.66
CA LEU A 138 -9.75 -8.79 -9.39
C LEU A 138 -11.22 -8.59 -8.98
N PRO A 139 -12.11 -9.50 -9.36
CA PRO A 139 -13.54 -9.38 -9.02
C PRO A 139 -13.83 -9.36 -7.52
N ASP A 140 -12.98 -9.99 -6.72
CA ASP A 140 -13.14 -10.11 -5.28
C ASP A 140 -11.95 -9.51 -4.54
N PHE A 141 -12.23 -8.61 -3.57
CA PHE A 141 -11.22 -7.94 -2.78
C PHE A 141 -10.34 -8.90 -1.96
N ARG A 142 -10.93 -9.94 -1.38
CA ARG A 142 -10.16 -10.90 -0.58
C ARG A 142 -9.13 -11.66 -1.40
N ASN A 143 -9.47 -11.95 -2.65
CA ASN A 143 -8.63 -12.76 -3.53
C ASN A 143 -7.28 -12.11 -3.86
N ILE A 144 -7.18 -10.77 -3.74
CA ILE A 144 -5.90 -10.06 -3.90
C ILE A 144 -4.85 -10.56 -2.91
N PHE A 145 -5.28 -10.90 -1.68
CA PHE A 145 -4.39 -11.26 -0.57
C PHE A 145 -4.33 -12.78 -0.33
N LEU A 146 -4.49 -13.54 -1.39
CA LEU A 146 -4.28 -14.98 -1.41
C LEU A 146 -3.01 -15.27 -2.23
N PRO A 147 -2.03 -16.04 -1.70
CA PRO A 147 -0.79 -16.34 -2.43
C PRO A 147 -1.03 -17.05 -3.77
N GLU A 148 -2.15 -17.75 -3.91
CA GLU A 148 -2.57 -18.39 -5.16
C GLU A 148 -2.81 -17.37 -6.29
N ASN A 149 -3.05 -16.12 -5.94
CA ASN A 149 -3.29 -15.00 -6.86
C ASN A 149 -2.11 -14.02 -6.93
N ASP A 150 -0.97 -14.35 -6.36
CA ASP A 150 0.23 -13.54 -6.52
C ASP A 150 0.56 -13.35 -8.01
N ASN A 151 1.01 -12.14 -8.35
CA ASN A 151 1.28 -11.73 -9.74
C ASN A 151 0.06 -11.75 -10.68
N CYS A 152 -1.16 -11.71 -10.13
CA CYS A 152 -2.39 -11.54 -10.91
C CYS A 152 -2.41 -10.18 -11.64
N PRO A 153 -3.34 -9.99 -12.60
CA PRO A 153 -3.44 -8.73 -13.35
C PRO A 153 -3.69 -7.46 -12.53
N GLU A 154 -4.03 -7.56 -11.24
CA GLU A 154 -4.13 -6.40 -10.37
C GLU A 154 -2.76 -5.94 -9.84
N ILE A 155 -1.72 -6.78 -9.86
CA ILE A 155 -0.41 -6.48 -9.27
C ILE A 155 0.54 -5.96 -10.34
N LEU A 156 0.93 -4.66 -10.24
CA LEU A 156 1.88 -4.04 -11.15
C LEU A 156 3.33 -4.26 -10.72
N PHE A 157 3.58 -4.25 -9.41
CA PHE A 157 4.90 -4.50 -8.86
C PHE A 157 4.82 -5.03 -7.43
N SER A 158 5.59 -6.07 -7.15
CA SER A 158 5.67 -6.70 -5.83
C SER A 158 7.06 -7.24 -5.55
N VAL A 159 7.40 -7.36 -4.26
CA VAL A 159 8.54 -8.16 -3.82
C VAL A 159 8.05 -9.59 -3.66
N GLN A 160 8.71 -10.51 -4.36
CA GLN A 160 8.32 -11.92 -4.34
C GLN A 160 8.64 -12.56 -3.00
N ALA A 161 7.69 -13.31 -2.46
CA ALA A 161 7.85 -14.11 -1.25
C ALA A 161 7.90 -15.60 -1.60
N SER A 162 8.54 -16.39 -0.75
CA SER A 162 8.66 -17.83 -0.94
C SER A 162 8.67 -18.55 0.40
N ILE A 163 8.25 -19.82 0.37
CA ILE A 163 8.45 -20.79 1.45
C ILE A 163 9.08 -22.04 0.86
N ASN A 164 9.81 -22.81 1.67
CA ASN A 164 10.46 -24.04 1.25
C ASN A 164 11.41 -23.85 0.04
N ASP A 165 12.08 -22.71 -0.04
CA ASP A 165 12.97 -22.34 -1.15
C ASP A 165 14.40 -22.86 -1.02
N GLY A 166 14.65 -23.70 -0.02
CA GLY A 166 15.96 -24.29 0.24
C GLY A 166 16.95 -23.35 0.96
N SER A 167 16.51 -22.19 1.38
CA SER A 167 17.37 -21.27 2.14
C SER A 167 17.78 -21.84 3.50
N PRO A 168 19.00 -21.54 3.99
CA PRO A 168 19.47 -21.99 5.30
C PRO A 168 18.50 -21.55 6.42
N ASN A 169 18.27 -22.46 7.39
CA ASN A 169 17.42 -22.21 8.56
C ASN A 169 15.97 -21.83 8.21
N ASN A 170 15.46 -22.20 7.05
CA ASN A 170 14.12 -21.86 6.58
C ASN A 170 13.82 -20.34 6.59
N TYR A 171 14.83 -19.50 6.36
CA TYR A 171 14.61 -18.06 6.30
C TYR A 171 13.68 -17.68 5.17
N ASN A 172 13.70 -18.42 4.06
CA ASN A 172 12.85 -18.17 2.88
C ASN A 172 12.86 -16.73 2.39
N GLY A 173 12.30 -16.47 1.24
CA GLY A 173 12.09 -15.11 0.72
C GLY A 173 10.88 -14.42 1.35
N ASN A 174 10.85 -14.27 2.68
CA ASN A 174 9.73 -13.64 3.38
C ASN A 174 10.20 -12.70 4.51
N PRO A 175 10.69 -11.50 4.18
CA PRO A 175 11.24 -10.61 5.19
C PRO A 175 10.20 -9.82 6.00
N GLY A 176 8.95 -9.71 5.54
CA GLY A 176 8.02 -8.68 6.02
C GLY A 176 6.96 -9.13 7.02
N ASP A 177 6.44 -10.33 6.88
CA ASP A 177 5.20 -10.70 7.57
C ASP A 177 5.37 -11.30 8.97
N ARG A 178 6.60 -11.44 9.44
CA ARG A 178 6.90 -12.01 10.78
C ARG A 178 6.31 -11.20 11.94
N LEU A 179 6.02 -9.92 11.72
CA LEU A 179 5.52 -9.02 12.75
C LEU A 179 3.98 -8.98 12.84
N LEU A 180 3.28 -9.35 11.77
CA LEU A 180 1.85 -9.18 11.63
C LEU A 180 0.96 -10.18 12.38
N PRO A 181 1.30 -11.49 12.47
CA PRO A 181 0.36 -12.48 12.99
C PRO A 181 -0.19 -12.12 14.37
N PRO A 182 -1.51 -12.27 14.55
CA PRO A 182 -2.25 -11.56 15.59
C PRO A 182 -2.27 -12.21 16.98
N GLY A 183 -1.59 -13.34 17.16
CA GLY A 183 -1.78 -14.19 18.33
C GLY A 183 -2.88 -15.25 18.11
N GLY A 184 -3.36 -15.90 19.16
CA GLY A 184 -4.32 -17.01 19.06
C GLY A 184 -3.71 -18.18 18.25
N PRO A 185 -4.38 -18.59 17.14
CA PRO A 185 -3.88 -19.68 16.31
C PRO A 185 -2.62 -19.34 15.50
N TYR A 186 -2.18 -18.08 15.53
CA TYR A 186 -1.00 -17.57 14.84
C TYR A 186 -0.03 -16.97 15.86
N PRO A 187 0.78 -17.76 16.57
CA PRO A 187 1.67 -17.25 17.61
C PRO A 187 2.73 -16.34 17.01
N ASN A 188 2.62 -15.04 17.26
CA ASN A 188 3.62 -14.06 16.83
C ASN A 188 3.45 -12.69 17.53
N TYR A 189 4.06 -11.64 16.96
CA TYR A 189 4.26 -10.35 17.63
C TYR A 189 3.03 -9.44 17.68
N GLY A 190 2.06 -9.58 16.77
CA GLY A 190 0.80 -8.83 16.76
C GLY A 190 0.96 -7.34 16.49
N PHE A 191 1.88 -6.93 15.60
CA PHE A 191 2.07 -5.55 15.19
C PHE A 191 1.02 -5.08 14.17
N LEU A 192 1.03 -3.78 13.86
CA LEU A 192 0.11 -3.12 12.91
C LEU A 192 -1.37 -3.31 13.28
N ARG A 193 -1.69 -3.16 14.54
CA ARG A 193 -3.04 -3.35 15.03
C ARG A 193 -3.98 -2.26 14.53
N PRO A 194 -5.14 -2.62 13.96
CA PRO A 194 -6.16 -1.66 13.58
C PRO A 194 -6.69 -0.90 14.79
N SER A 195 -6.86 0.42 14.65
CA SER A 195 -7.52 1.23 15.66
C SER A 195 -9.05 1.17 15.52
N GLN A 196 -9.79 1.55 16.59
CA GLN A 196 -11.22 1.76 16.51
C GLN A 196 -11.59 2.78 15.42
N ASN A 197 -10.80 3.83 15.28
CA ASN A 197 -10.96 4.84 14.23
C ASN A 197 -10.91 4.25 12.81
N LEU A 198 -10.07 3.24 12.57
CA LEU A 198 -10.10 2.53 11.28
C LEU A 198 -11.36 1.70 11.12
N VAL A 199 -11.81 1.00 12.16
CA VAL A 199 -13.05 0.21 12.12
C VAL A 199 -14.25 1.12 11.81
N ASN A 200 -14.32 2.28 12.46
CA ASN A 200 -15.38 3.26 12.25
C ASN A 200 -15.38 3.84 10.81
N ALA A 201 -14.22 3.95 10.17
CA ALA A 201 -14.14 4.42 8.79
C ALA A 201 -14.85 3.50 7.78
N TYR A 202 -15.07 2.23 8.12
CA TYR A 202 -15.83 1.30 7.29
C TYR A 202 -17.35 1.35 7.52
N LYS A 203 -17.84 2.19 8.45
CA LYS A 203 -19.27 2.37 8.66
C LYS A 203 -19.93 3.01 7.45
N THR A 204 -21.13 2.54 7.09
CA THR A 204 -21.88 3.08 5.97
C THR A 204 -23.31 3.42 6.39
N ASP A 205 -23.92 4.33 5.65
CA ASP A 205 -25.33 4.70 5.80
C ASP A 205 -26.28 3.65 5.15
N SER A 206 -27.57 3.93 5.14
CA SER A 206 -28.59 3.08 4.50
C SER A 206 -28.45 3.00 2.97
N ASN A 207 -27.71 3.89 2.34
CA ASN A 207 -27.40 3.87 0.90
C ASN A 207 -26.06 3.18 0.62
N GLY A 208 -25.30 2.80 1.66
CA GLY A 208 -23.98 2.19 1.52
C GLY A 208 -22.86 3.20 1.29
N LEU A 209 -23.09 4.49 1.52
CA LEU A 209 -22.05 5.51 1.46
C LEU A 209 -21.36 5.66 2.82
N PRO A 210 -20.07 6.04 2.87
CA PRO A 210 -19.34 6.20 4.13
C PRO A 210 -20.04 7.14 5.10
N LEU A 211 -20.15 6.71 6.37
CA LEU A 211 -20.81 7.45 7.44
C LEU A 211 -19.79 7.81 8.54
N GLU A 212 -19.43 9.08 8.63
CA GLU A 212 -18.53 9.61 9.65
C GLU A 212 -19.35 10.35 10.73
N ASP A 213 -20.02 9.59 11.61
CA ASP A 213 -20.87 10.12 12.69
C ASP A 213 -20.18 10.18 14.06
N GLY A 214 -18.91 9.79 14.12
CA GLY A 214 -18.13 9.76 15.37
C GLY A 214 -18.55 8.69 16.37
N ILE A 215 -19.46 7.78 15.99
CA ILE A 215 -19.98 6.73 16.84
C ILE A 215 -19.34 5.38 16.48
N ASP A 216 -18.95 4.62 17.49
CA ASP A 216 -18.34 3.31 17.28
C ASP A 216 -19.28 2.32 16.60
N VAL A 217 -18.73 1.54 15.68
CA VAL A 217 -19.44 0.51 14.93
C VAL A 217 -20.06 -0.51 15.89
N SER A 218 -21.35 -0.72 15.75
CA SER A 218 -22.15 -1.71 16.48
C SER A 218 -22.62 -2.85 15.55
N LYS A 219 -23.22 -3.89 16.13
CA LYS A 219 -23.81 -5.01 15.38
C LYS A 219 -24.98 -4.58 14.47
N ASN A 220 -25.57 -3.42 14.74
CA ASN A 220 -26.75 -2.93 14.02
C ASN A 220 -26.39 -2.02 12.84
N ASP A 221 -25.15 -1.59 12.73
CA ASP A 221 -24.71 -0.69 11.69
C ASP A 221 -24.45 -1.42 10.37
N TYR A 222 -24.65 -0.71 9.27
CA TYR A 222 -24.13 -1.13 7.98
C TYR A 222 -22.63 -0.87 7.91
N VAL A 223 -21.92 -1.78 7.27
CA VAL A 223 -20.44 -1.68 7.10
C VAL A 223 -20.04 -2.09 5.70
N ASP A 224 -18.91 -1.52 5.27
CA ASP A 224 -18.24 -1.92 4.03
C ASP A 224 -17.72 -3.36 4.16
N THR A 225 -17.90 -4.16 3.13
CA THR A 225 -17.50 -5.58 3.07
C THR A 225 -16.01 -5.77 3.37
N ARG A 226 -15.16 -4.81 2.95
CA ARG A 226 -13.72 -4.84 3.18
C ARG A 226 -13.33 -4.82 4.67
N LEU A 227 -14.21 -4.36 5.58
CA LEU A 227 -13.92 -4.34 7.01
C LEU A 227 -13.47 -5.70 7.50
N ASP A 228 -14.26 -6.73 7.28
CA ASP A 228 -14.03 -8.07 7.85
C ASP A 228 -13.02 -8.90 7.04
N HIS A 229 -12.58 -8.40 5.88
CA HIS A 229 -11.41 -8.90 5.16
C HIS A 229 -10.11 -8.23 5.64
N THR A 230 -10.19 -7.01 6.19
CA THR A 230 -9.04 -6.21 6.60
C THR A 230 -8.74 -6.37 8.09
N VAL A 231 -9.79 -6.35 8.92
CA VAL A 231 -9.71 -6.32 10.39
C VAL A 231 -10.29 -7.60 10.97
N ALA A 232 -9.53 -8.22 11.86
CA ALA A 232 -10.04 -9.25 12.75
C ALA A 232 -10.72 -8.57 13.95
N ARG A 233 -12.01 -8.84 14.14
CA ARG A 233 -12.80 -8.28 15.24
C ARG A 233 -13.62 -9.35 15.95
N PRO A 234 -13.90 -9.15 17.27
CA PRO A 234 -14.55 -10.17 18.09
C PRO A 234 -15.86 -10.70 17.50
N GLY A 235 -16.01 -12.02 17.48
CA GLY A 235 -17.21 -12.71 17.01
C GLY A 235 -17.32 -12.87 15.48
N ILE A 236 -16.31 -12.45 14.71
CA ILE A 236 -16.25 -12.62 13.27
C ILE A 236 -15.25 -13.74 12.92
N MET A 237 -15.52 -14.51 11.89
CA MET A 237 -14.61 -15.54 11.42
C MET A 237 -13.24 -14.96 11.07
N PHE A 238 -12.19 -15.52 11.64
CA PHE A 238 -10.81 -15.24 11.28
C PHE A 238 -10.36 -16.20 10.19
N LEU A 239 -10.42 -15.71 8.96
CA LEU A 239 -10.21 -16.52 7.76
C LEU A 239 -11.18 -17.73 7.75
N ASP A 240 -10.70 -18.87 7.34
CA ASP A 240 -11.36 -20.18 7.35
C ASP A 240 -10.99 -21.04 8.58
N VAL A 241 -10.40 -20.42 9.62
CA VAL A 241 -9.78 -21.15 10.74
C VAL A 241 -10.72 -21.27 11.93
N GLN A 242 -11.17 -20.12 12.47
CA GLN A 242 -12.04 -20.10 13.68
C GLN A 242 -12.65 -18.70 13.87
N LEU A 243 -13.61 -18.58 14.80
CA LEU A 243 -14.04 -17.27 15.29
C LEU A 243 -12.90 -16.52 15.96
N TYR A 244 -12.86 -15.20 15.78
CA TYR A 244 -11.94 -14.33 16.51
C TYR A 244 -12.51 -14.13 17.93
N ASP A 245 -12.10 -14.98 18.85
CA ASP A 245 -12.56 -15.05 20.25
C ASP A 245 -11.42 -14.93 21.28
N TRP A 246 -10.18 -14.74 20.80
CA TRP A 246 -9.03 -14.55 21.69
C TRP A 246 -8.72 -13.09 21.97
N THR A 247 -8.13 -12.85 23.14
CA THR A 247 -7.62 -11.52 23.50
C THR A 247 -6.25 -11.30 22.86
N PRO A 248 -6.08 -10.32 21.99
CA PRO A 248 -4.79 -10.00 21.43
C PRO A 248 -3.86 -9.38 22.48
N ARG A 249 -2.55 -9.45 22.23
CA ARG A 249 -1.53 -8.90 23.13
C ARG A 249 -1.83 -7.41 23.43
N GLU A 250 -1.76 -7.03 24.72
CA GLU A 250 -1.96 -5.65 25.18
C GLU A 250 -3.28 -5.00 24.70
N ALA A 251 -4.36 -5.78 24.69
CA ALA A 251 -5.68 -5.32 24.22
C ALA A 251 -6.21 -4.11 25.00
N THR A 252 -5.84 -3.95 26.27
CA THR A 252 -6.20 -2.79 27.09
C THR A 252 -5.58 -1.49 26.59
N VAL A 253 -4.44 -1.57 25.89
CA VAL A 253 -3.74 -0.42 25.32
C VAL A 253 -4.14 -0.18 23.86
N TYR A 254 -4.14 -1.24 23.05
CA TYR A 254 -4.31 -1.13 21.60
C TYR A 254 -5.70 -1.55 21.09
N GLY A 255 -6.61 -1.94 21.97
CA GLY A 255 -7.95 -2.37 21.61
C GLY A 255 -8.04 -3.84 21.19
N PRO A 256 -9.25 -4.32 20.86
CA PRO A 256 -9.54 -5.74 20.64
C PRO A 256 -9.22 -6.24 19.23
N TYR A 257 -8.78 -5.38 18.32
CA TYR A 257 -8.64 -5.71 16.91
C TYR A 257 -7.25 -6.23 16.56
N SER A 258 -7.19 -7.04 15.50
CA SER A 258 -5.94 -7.55 14.94
C SER A 258 -5.92 -7.42 13.42
N PRO A 259 -4.73 -7.38 12.77
CA PRO A 259 -4.66 -7.40 11.32
C PRO A 259 -5.15 -8.74 10.78
N LYS A 260 -5.84 -8.71 9.61
CA LYS A 260 -6.34 -9.90 8.92
C LYS A 260 -5.98 -9.92 7.44
N LYS A 261 -5.95 -8.76 6.81
CA LYS A 261 -5.85 -8.57 5.36
C LYS A 261 -4.74 -9.39 4.70
N ARG A 262 -3.55 -9.36 5.28
CA ARG A 262 -2.34 -10.01 4.74
C ARG A 262 -1.97 -11.30 5.48
N ILE A 263 -2.86 -11.82 6.28
CA ILE A 263 -2.63 -13.10 6.97
C ILE A 263 -3.07 -14.23 6.04
N VAL A 264 -2.15 -15.17 5.80
CA VAL A 264 -2.43 -16.40 5.05
C VAL A 264 -3.03 -17.44 6.00
N SER A 265 -4.07 -18.15 5.54
CA SER A 265 -4.68 -19.21 6.33
C SER A 265 -3.65 -20.30 6.68
N LYS A 266 -3.67 -20.79 7.92
CA LYS A 266 -2.84 -21.94 8.31
C LYS A 266 -3.25 -23.24 7.62
N ASN A 267 -4.42 -23.26 6.97
CA ASN A 267 -4.89 -24.37 6.15
C ASN A 267 -4.35 -24.29 4.69
N SER A 268 -3.73 -23.16 4.32
CA SER A 268 -3.12 -22.98 3.00
C SER A 268 -1.79 -23.70 2.88
N SER A 269 -1.50 -24.25 1.70
CA SER A 269 -0.18 -24.80 1.36
C SER A 269 0.94 -23.76 1.30
N TYR A 270 0.58 -22.48 1.29
CA TYR A 270 1.50 -21.33 1.31
C TYR A 270 1.80 -20.80 2.72
N TYR A 271 1.32 -21.51 3.75
CA TYR A 271 1.63 -21.24 5.14
C TYR A 271 2.67 -22.24 5.67
N LEU A 272 3.68 -21.76 6.37
CA LEU A 272 4.66 -22.60 7.02
C LEU A 272 4.64 -22.37 8.54
N ALA A 273 4.23 -23.40 9.29
CA ALA A 273 4.10 -23.37 10.74
C ALA A 273 5.45 -23.53 11.45
N ILE A 274 6.35 -22.58 11.23
CA ILE A 274 7.65 -22.49 11.94
C ILE A 274 7.69 -21.20 12.76
N TRP A 275 8.64 -21.11 13.67
CA TRP A 275 8.90 -19.88 14.41
C TRP A 275 10.09 -19.11 13.82
N PRO A 276 9.93 -17.82 13.52
CA PRO A 276 8.67 -17.07 13.41
C PRO A 276 7.86 -17.51 12.18
N TYR A 277 6.52 -17.32 12.23
CA TYR A 277 5.61 -17.62 11.15
C TYR A 277 6.07 -17.04 9.80
N VAL A 278 5.93 -17.81 8.73
CA VAL A 278 6.20 -17.37 7.35
C VAL A 278 5.11 -17.85 6.39
N ASN A 279 4.94 -17.11 5.32
CA ASN A 279 4.02 -17.41 4.23
C ASN A 279 4.62 -16.96 2.89
N ALA A 280 4.03 -17.38 1.79
CA ALA A 280 4.47 -17.01 0.44
C ALA A 280 3.68 -15.85 -0.18
N LEU A 281 2.94 -15.06 0.58
CA LEU A 281 2.24 -13.89 0.06
C LEU A 281 3.23 -12.77 -0.26
N ASN A 282 3.22 -12.30 -1.51
CA ASN A 282 4.08 -11.22 -1.98
C ASN A 282 3.83 -9.90 -1.23
N VAL A 283 4.84 -9.05 -1.16
CA VAL A 283 4.71 -7.69 -0.67
C VAL A 283 4.37 -6.76 -1.84
N TYR A 284 3.13 -6.33 -1.93
CA TYR A 284 2.65 -5.47 -3.02
C TYR A 284 3.16 -4.04 -2.85
N ILE A 285 3.70 -3.49 -3.92
CA ILE A 285 4.25 -2.14 -3.97
C ILE A 285 3.34 -1.20 -4.78
N ILE A 286 2.76 -1.69 -5.88
CA ILE A 286 1.77 -0.97 -6.67
C ILE A 286 0.71 -1.97 -7.12
N ARG A 287 -0.55 -1.66 -6.82
CA ARG A 287 -1.73 -2.37 -7.34
C ARG A 287 -2.47 -1.52 -8.36
N TYR A 288 -3.27 -2.14 -9.22
CA TYR A 288 -4.05 -1.42 -10.21
C TYR A 288 -5.07 -0.44 -9.60
N ALA A 289 -5.60 -0.78 -8.42
CA ALA A 289 -6.43 0.13 -7.63
C ALA A 289 -5.69 1.45 -7.28
N ASP A 290 -4.36 1.43 -7.05
CA ASP A 290 -3.56 2.64 -6.89
C ASP A 290 -3.64 3.53 -8.13
N VAL A 291 -3.39 2.94 -9.29
CA VAL A 291 -3.39 3.67 -10.58
C VAL A 291 -4.75 4.32 -10.84
N LEU A 292 -5.85 3.60 -10.59
CA LEU A 292 -7.20 4.13 -10.73
C LEU A 292 -7.47 5.30 -9.79
N LEU A 293 -7.08 5.19 -8.52
CA LEU A 293 -7.30 6.26 -7.55
C LEU A 293 -6.32 7.42 -7.70
N TRP A 294 -5.10 7.22 -8.22
CA TRP A 294 -4.23 8.33 -8.64
C TRP A 294 -4.81 9.07 -9.85
N ARG A 295 -5.42 8.34 -10.80
CA ARG A 295 -6.10 8.95 -11.94
C ARG A 295 -7.33 9.74 -11.51
N ALA A 296 -8.10 9.20 -10.55
CA ALA A 296 -9.22 9.92 -9.95
C ALA A 296 -8.77 11.22 -9.28
N GLU A 297 -7.70 11.16 -8.46
CA GLU A 297 -7.16 12.33 -7.78
C GLU A 297 -6.72 13.40 -8.77
N ALA A 298 -5.93 13.01 -9.77
CA ALA A 298 -5.49 13.94 -10.81
C ALA A 298 -6.66 14.57 -11.57
N ALA A 299 -7.72 13.82 -11.87
CA ALA A 299 -8.92 14.34 -12.51
C ALA A 299 -9.63 15.39 -11.64
N ILE A 300 -9.86 15.07 -10.37
CA ILE A 300 -10.53 15.98 -9.42
C ILE A 300 -9.70 17.26 -9.25
N GLU A 301 -8.39 17.15 -9.13
CA GLU A 301 -7.51 18.30 -9.00
C GLU A 301 -7.51 19.21 -10.24
N LEU A 302 -7.69 18.62 -11.43
CA LEU A 302 -7.85 19.33 -12.72
C LEU A 302 -9.29 19.82 -12.98
N GLY A 303 -10.23 19.55 -12.07
CA GLY A 303 -11.65 19.98 -12.20
C GLY A 303 -12.55 18.99 -12.94
N ASP A 304 -12.05 17.82 -13.35
CA ASP A 304 -12.85 16.78 -14.00
C ASP A 304 -13.45 15.83 -12.95
N LEU A 305 -14.54 16.26 -12.33
CA LEU A 305 -15.24 15.48 -11.30
C LEU A 305 -15.86 14.18 -11.86
N THR A 306 -16.22 14.18 -13.15
CA THR A 306 -16.84 13.02 -13.81
C THR A 306 -15.84 11.86 -13.90
N THR A 307 -14.62 12.12 -14.34
CA THR A 307 -13.56 11.11 -14.36
C THR A 307 -13.16 10.67 -12.95
N GLY A 308 -13.12 11.61 -12.00
CA GLY A 308 -12.90 11.30 -10.59
C GLY A 308 -13.94 10.32 -10.04
N LEU A 309 -15.22 10.62 -10.26
CA LEU A 309 -16.35 9.75 -9.88
C LEU A 309 -16.24 8.36 -10.50
N LYS A 310 -15.95 8.28 -11.79
CA LYS A 310 -15.80 7.01 -12.53
C LYS A 310 -14.82 6.07 -11.84
N TYR A 311 -13.62 6.53 -11.55
CA TYR A 311 -12.57 5.65 -11.03
C TYR A 311 -12.73 5.35 -9.53
N ILE A 312 -13.26 6.28 -8.74
CA ILE A 312 -13.67 6.00 -7.34
C ILE A 312 -14.74 4.91 -7.34
N ASN A 313 -15.79 5.07 -8.14
CA ASN A 313 -16.88 4.09 -8.20
C ASN A 313 -16.42 2.74 -8.76
N GLN A 314 -15.46 2.69 -9.67
CA GLN A 314 -14.91 1.42 -10.17
C GLN A 314 -14.28 0.58 -9.04
N VAL A 315 -13.53 1.22 -8.13
CA VAL A 315 -12.95 0.52 -6.96
C VAL A 315 -14.05 0.12 -5.96
N ARG A 316 -15.03 1.00 -5.73
CA ARG A 316 -16.16 0.73 -4.83
C ARG A 316 -17.06 -0.39 -5.36
N GLU A 317 -17.32 -0.43 -6.66
CA GLU A 317 -18.12 -1.46 -7.31
C GLU A 317 -17.49 -2.85 -7.15
N ARG A 318 -16.15 -2.95 -7.29
CA ARG A 318 -15.44 -4.18 -6.99
C ARG A 318 -15.64 -4.59 -5.52
N ALA A 319 -15.54 -3.66 -4.58
CA ALA A 319 -15.75 -3.95 -3.16
C ALA A 319 -17.22 -4.33 -2.87
N MET A 320 -18.18 -3.68 -3.53
CA MET A 320 -19.62 -3.97 -3.42
C MET A 320 -19.94 -5.39 -3.90
N ASN A 321 -19.26 -5.85 -4.96
CA ASN A 321 -19.48 -7.17 -5.56
C ASN A 321 -18.61 -8.27 -4.93
N SER A 322 -17.74 -7.94 -3.98
CA SER A 322 -16.89 -8.90 -3.28
C SER A 322 -17.66 -9.80 -2.35
N GLN A 323 -17.17 -11.01 -2.14
CA GLN A 323 -17.76 -11.96 -1.19
C GLN A 323 -17.78 -11.37 0.21
N THR A 324 -18.89 -11.59 0.92
CA THR A 324 -19.04 -11.23 2.33
C THR A 324 -18.41 -12.27 3.24
N VAL A 325 -17.98 -11.88 4.43
CA VAL A 325 -17.58 -12.83 5.47
C VAL A 325 -18.84 -13.44 6.07
N LYS A 326 -18.85 -14.77 6.17
CA LYS A 326 -20.00 -15.52 6.70
C LYS A 326 -19.87 -15.80 8.20
N THR A 327 -20.98 -16.09 8.84
CA THR A 327 -21.05 -16.67 10.19
C THR A 327 -20.30 -18.01 10.23
N ALA A 328 -20.00 -18.50 11.44
CA ALA A 328 -19.21 -19.75 11.60
C ALA A 328 -19.90 -20.99 10.99
N ASP A 329 -21.22 -20.98 10.92
CA ASP A 329 -22.03 -22.04 10.28
C ASP A 329 -22.18 -21.83 8.76
N GLY A 330 -21.65 -20.72 8.21
CA GLY A 330 -21.70 -20.39 6.80
C GLY A 330 -23.07 -19.97 6.25
N THR A 331 -24.10 -19.87 7.11
CA THR A 331 -25.50 -19.71 6.66
C THR A 331 -25.89 -18.26 6.38
N SER A 332 -25.22 -17.30 7.03
CA SER A 332 -25.58 -15.88 6.98
C SER A 332 -24.35 -15.00 6.86
N ASP A 333 -24.55 -13.74 6.54
CA ASP A 333 -23.50 -12.72 6.62
C ASP A 333 -23.16 -12.43 8.09
N ALA A 334 -21.85 -12.30 8.37
CA ALA A 334 -21.35 -12.05 9.73
C ALA A 334 -21.63 -10.60 10.20
N ALA A 335 -21.96 -9.69 9.29
CA ALA A 335 -22.34 -8.32 9.57
C ALA A 335 -23.33 -7.81 8.50
N LYS A 336 -23.92 -6.63 8.73
CA LYS A 336 -24.80 -5.99 7.75
C LYS A 336 -23.97 -5.28 6.68
N TYR A 337 -23.40 -6.03 5.74
CA TYR A 337 -22.60 -5.45 4.66
C TYR A 337 -23.45 -4.66 3.68
N ARG A 338 -23.04 -3.42 3.41
CA ARG A 338 -23.68 -2.55 2.44
C ARG A 338 -22.69 -1.54 1.88
N ILE A 339 -22.49 -1.56 0.58
CA ILE A 339 -21.70 -0.58 -0.16
C ILE A 339 -22.59 -0.01 -1.26
N GLY A 340 -22.56 1.31 -1.42
CA GLY A 340 -23.22 2.03 -2.51
C GLY A 340 -22.21 2.83 -3.33
N LEU A 341 -22.59 3.14 -4.56
CA LEU A 341 -21.81 4.01 -5.45
C LEU A 341 -22.22 5.46 -5.23
N TYR A 342 -21.28 6.39 -5.37
CA TYR A 342 -21.59 7.80 -5.38
C TYR A 342 -22.38 8.13 -6.66
N PRO A 343 -23.52 8.82 -6.57
CA PRO A 343 -24.30 9.17 -7.76
C PRO A 343 -23.66 10.33 -8.55
N SER A 344 -23.08 11.28 -7.87
CA SER A 344 -22.40 12.45 -8.40
C SER A 344 -21.58 13.12 -7.31
N PHE A 345 -20.76 14.09 -7.64
CA PHE A 345 -20.16 15.02 -6.69
C PHE A 345 -20.68 16.43 -6.96
N SER A 346 -21.10 17.14 -5.91
CA SER A 346 -21.57 18.52 -5.98
C SER A 346 -20.44 19.51 -6.26
N ASP A 347 -19.27 19.23 -5.73
CA ASP A 347 -18.08 20.07 -5.81
C ASP A 347 -16.79 19.26 -5.62
N LYS A 348 -15.66 19.95 -5.80
CA LYS A 348 -14.32 19.36 -5.65
C LYS A 348 -14.06 18.87 -4.23
N GLU A 349 -14.58 19.54 -3.22
CA GLU A 349 -14.34 19.22 -1.83
C GLU A 349 -15.00 17.88 -1.45
N GLU A 350 -16.23 17.66 -1.90
CA GLU A 350 -16.91 16.37 -1.76
C GLU A 350 -16.14 15.25 -2.47
N ALA A 351 -15.72 15.49 -3.71
CA ALA A 351 -14.94 14.53 -4.48
C ALA A 351 -13.61 14.16 -3.81
N ILE A 352 -12.90 15.13 -3.24
CA ILE A 352 -11.65 14.89 -2.48
C ILE A 352 -11.92 14.09 -1.19
N ARG A 353 -13.01 14.39 -0.45
CA ARG A 353 -13.38 13.59 0.72
C ARG A 353 -13.66 12.15 0.33
N ALA A 354 -14.45 11.93 -0.71
CA ALA A 354 -14.76 10.59 -1.22
C ALA A 354 -13.49 9.83 -1.65
N LEU A 355 -12.59 10.47 -2.41
CA LEU A 355 -11.31 9.89 -2.81
C LEU A 355 -10.46 9.49 -1.60
N ARG A 356 -10.28 10.40 -0.63
CA ARG A 356 -9.47 10.17 0.56
C ARG A 356 -10.01 9.02 1.41
N THR A 357 -11.33 8.92 1.50
CA THR A 357 -12.01 7.82 2.19
C THR A 357 -11.80 6.53 1.41
N GLU A 358 -12.01 6.51 0.09
CA GLU A 358 -11.83 5.32 -0.72
C GLU A 358 -10.40 4.78 -0.64
N ARG A 359 -9.38 5.65 -0.75
CA ARG A 359 -7.98 5.26 -0.54
C ARG A 359 -7.74 4.67 0.85
N ARG A 360 -8.35 5.25 1.88
CA ARG A 360 -8.22 4.75 3.26
C ARG A 360 -8.79 3.34 3.42
N LEU A 361 -9.98 3.07 2.86
CA LEU A 361 -10.63 1.77 2.96
C LEU A 361 -9.93 0.71 2.13
N GLU A 362 -9.55 1.07 0.91
CA GLU A 362 -8.91 0.16 -0.04
C GLU A 362 -7.50 -0.26 0.40
N PHE A 363 -6.67 0.69 0.86
CA PHE A 363 -5.26 0.46 1.21
C PHE A 363 -4.99 0.36 2.71
N ALA A 364 -6.01 0.19 3.54
CA ALA A 364 -5.82 -0.03 4.96
C ALA A 364 -4.87 -1.21 5.21
N LEU A 365 -3.91 -1.04 6.13
CA LEU A 365 -2.86 -1.99 6.50
C LEU A 365 -1.84 -2.33 5.39
N GLU A 366 -1.76 -1.52 4.33
CA GLU A 366 -0.74 -1.66 3.26
C GLU A 366 0.41 -0.64 3.37
N GLY A 367 0.35 0.29 4.35
CA GLY A 367 1.44 1.23 4.62
C GLY A 367 1.32 2.60 3.94
N GLU A 368 0.32 2.82 3.08
CA GLU A 368 0.20 4.04 2.27
C GLU A 368 -0.38 5.25 3.03
N ARG A 369 -1.21 5.03 4.06
CA ARG A 369 -2.02 6.10 4.69
C ARG A 369 -1.22 7.28 5.20
N PHE A 370 -0.10 7.07 5.89
CA PHE A 370 0.69 8.15 6.44
C PHE A 370 1.28 9.05 5.35
N PHE A 371 1.79 8.44 4.29
CA PHE A 371 2.34 9.17 3.14
C PHE A 371 1.27 9.95 2.37
N ASP A 372 0.05 9.41 2.25
CA ASP A 372 -1.11 10.14 1.72
C ASP A 372 -1.42 11.37 2.58
N LEU A 373 -1.51 11.23 3.90
CA LEU A 373 -1.77 12.36 4.80
C LEU A 373 -0.69 13.45 4.71
N VAL A 374 0.58 13.05 4.60
CA VAL A 374 1.72 13.98 4.47
C VAL A 374 1.66 14.73 3.14
N ARG A 375 1.48 14.03 2.00
CA ARG A 375 1.43 14.68 0.68
C ARG A 375 0.20 15.56 0.49
N TRP A 376 -0.91 15.27 1.17
CA TRP A 376 -2.11 16.13 1.22
C TRP A 376 -1.94 17.31 2.18
N GLY A 377 -0.88 17.37 2.97
CA GLY A 377 -0.62 18.44 3.92
C GLY A 377 -1.52 18.42 5.17
N ILE A 378 -2.24 17.32 5.43
CA ILE A 378 -3.24 17.22 6.51
C ILE A 378 -2.83 16.26 7.64
N ALA A 379 -1.61 15.75 7.65
CA ALA A 379 -1.18 14.76 8.63
C ALA A 379 -1.31 15.27 10.08
N SER A 380 -0.90 16.51 10.34
CA SER A 380 -0.99 17.13 11.67
C SER A 380 -2.43 17.22 12.16
N ASP A 381 -3.34 17.72 11.32
CA ASP A 381 -4.73 17.94 11.69
C ASP A 381 -5.47 16.63 11.94
N VAL A 382 -5.28 15.66 11.03
CA VAL A 382 -5.90 14.33 11.16
C VAL A 382 -5.39 13.59 12.40
N MET A 383 -4.07 13.64 12.67
CA MET A 383 -3.49 12.95 13.83
C MET A 383 -3.86 13.62 15.15
N ASN A 384 -3.92 14.94 15.19
CA ASN A 384 -4.36 15.65 16.40
C ASN A 384 -5.85 15.40 16.68
N THR A 385 -6.71 15.45 15.66
CA THR A 385 -8.14 15.09 15.80
C THR A 385 -8.29 13.65 16.30
N TYR A 386 -7.50 12.71 15.76
CA TYR A 386 -7.47 11.34 16.24
C TYR A 386 -7.08 11.25 17.73
N PHE A 387 -6.02 11.92 18.16
CA PHE A 387 -5.59 11.90 19.56
C PHE A 387 -6.61 12.55 20.50
N GLU A 388 -7.22 13.66 20.14
CA GLU A 388 -8.26 14.30 20.96
C GLU A 388 -9.46 13.38 21.16
N HIS A 389 -9.87 12.64 20.14
CA HIS A 389 -10.93 11.62 20.26
C HIS A 389 -10.47 10.45 21.16
N GLU A 390 -9.30 9.86 20.89
CA GLU A 390 -8.81 8.69 21.64
C GLU A 390 -8.53 8.97 23.11
N LYS A 391 -8.15 10.19 23.47
CA LYS A 391 -7.97 10.61 24.89
C LYS A 391 -9.22 10.42 25.74
N THR A 392 -10.40 10.49 25.14
CA THR A 392 -11.68 10.30 25.86
C THR A 392 -11.83 8.87 26.36
N PHE A 393 -11.18 7.90 25.70
CA PHE A 393 -11.29 6.47 26.01
C PHE A 393 -10.00 5.87 26.59
N ARG A 394 -8.84 6.52 26.37
CA ARG A 394 -7.52 5.96 26.67
C ARG A 394 -6.68 6.88 27.54
N SER A 395 -6.62 6.59 28.83
CA SER A 395 -5.90 7.44 29.81
C SER A 395 -4.43 7.65 29.48
N HIS A 396 -3.76 6.65 28.88
CA HIS A 396 -2.35 6.78 28.53
C HIS A 396 -2.08 7.77 27.37
N LEU A 397 -3.12 8.18 26.63
CA LEU A 397 -3.02 9.17 25.56
C LEU A 397 -3.33 10.60 26.02
N GLN A 398 -3.62 10.85 27.31
CA GLN A 398 -4.02 12.17 27.81
C GLN A 398 -3.11 13.32 27.37
N ASN A 399 -1.81 13.07 27.27
CA ASN A 399 -0.81 14.05 26.84
C ASN A 399 -0.30 13.83 25.40
N ALA A 400 -0.87 12.88 24.68
CA ALA A 400 -0.43 12.59 23.32
C ALA A 400 -0.84 13.72 22.36
N ARG A 401 0.07 14.09 21.47
CA ARG A 401 -0.18 15.03 20.37
C ARG A 401 0.76 14.73 19.22
N PHE A 402 0.30 14.97 18.01
CA PHE A 402 1.14 14.94 16.83
C PHE A 402 1.74 16.33 16.60
N ILE A 403 3.05 16.41 16.55
CA ILE A 403 3.78 17.64 16.27
C ILE A 403 4.38 17.52 14.88
N LYS A 404 3.98 18.42 13.97
CA LYS A 404 4.64 18.53 12.67
C LYS A 404 6.05 19.02 12.90
N GLY A 405 7.04 18.20 12.55
CA GLY A 405 8.44 18.61 12.59
C GLY A 405 8.67 19.79 11.64
N THR A 406 9.35 20.81 12.11
CA THR A 406 9.94 21.82 11.23
C THR A 406 11.17 21.19 10.61
N HIS A 407 11.13 20.93 9.31
CA HIS A 407 12.31 20.57 8.54
C HIS A 407 13.03 21.89 8.21
N GLU A 408 13.83 22.41 9.14
CA GLU A 408 14.85 23.40 8.86
C GLU A 408 16.14 22.72 8.38
#